data_d16cd7aca336918658650fd4da22e9d8
#
_entry.id   d16cd7aca336918658650fd4da22e9d8
#
_cell.length_a   1.000
_cell.length_b   1.000
_cell.length_c   1.000
_cell.angle_alpha   90.00
_cell.angle_beta   90.00
_cell.angle_gamma   90.00
#
_symmetry.space_group_name_H-M   'P 1'
#
loop_
_entity.id
_entity.type
_entity.pdbx_description
1 polymer ?
#
loop_
_entity_poly.entity_id
_entity_poly.type
_entity_poly.pdbx_seq_one_letter_code
_entity_poly.pdbx_strand_id
1 'polypeptide(L)'
;MAKKYTFTKEQLKTLTAEEINDKIKYENYSLLTTLGAEKLRKEMVPVGKACNTVINYLFNTTGPKDNEKKHNAAARKKLVKTLSKITPGSYKGMPRDNKNGLVVGFNHPSLGEIARILTMKIDIMGDAPMYFPVNLPWYESLAPNFDRIKRPGIIITPTITPATWQKMNLNEGTELYEAGNRLKREFRDIYTNLSSQAVKDGGVIFVAPSATRQATVFKNKDVFDKKEDIIPTMSMLALKLYQDPKVKCDFLPMAVLPPTGYKRGLNFRKKYRLIPGEIMTAKYIRDKYFTTKNPKRLEGFDYEFHERIAHELPNEFWY
;
A
#
# COMPACT_ATOMS: atom_id res chain seq x y z
N MET A 1 11.58 19.33 -16.90
CA MET A 1 11.48 17.90 -16.54
C MET A 1 12.27 17.10 -17.55
N ALA A 2 13.08 16.14 -17.11
CA ALA A 2 13.69 15.21 -18.07
C ALA A 2 12.58 14.46 -18.80
N LYS A 3 12.73 14.32 -20.12
CA LYS A 3 11.82 13.54 -20.96
C LYS A 3 11.91 12.09 -20.53
N LYS A 4 10.79 11.45 -20.22
CA LYS A 4 10.77 10.00 -19.95
C LYS A 4 10.73 9.23 -21.27
N TYR A 5 11.39 8.08 -21.30
CA TYR A 5 11.31 7.15 -22.41
C TYR A 5 9.96 6.42 -22.38
N THR A 6 9.51 5.99 -23.55
CA THR A 6 8.33 5.13 -23.70
C THR A 6 8.76 3.74 -24.12
N PHE A 7 8.03 2.75 -23.70
CA PHE A 7 8.23 1.38 -24.18
C PHE A 7 7.74 1.26 -25.61
N THR A 8 8.46 0.51 -26.44
CA THR A 8 7.97 0.10 -27.76
C THR A 8 6.91 -0.99 -27.62
N LYS A 9 6.13 -1.22 -28.66
CA LYS A 9 5.17 -2.34 -28.69
C LYS A 9 5.85 -3.69 -28.48
N GLU A 10 7.02 -3.89 -29.08
CA GLU A 10 7.81 -5.11 -28.92
C GLU A 10 8.29 -5.29 -27.47
N GLN A 11 8.79 -4.24 -26.85
CA GLN A 11 9.17 -4.28 -25.44
C GLN A 11 7.99 -4.62 -24.54
N LEU A 12 6.79 -4.08 -24.81
CA LEU A 12 5.61 -4.44 -24.05
C LEU A 12 5.18 -5.89 -24.25
N LYS A 13 5.50 -6.53 -25.37
CA LYS A 13 5.20 -7.95 -25.63
C LYS A 13 6.18 -8.89 -24.95
N THR A 14 7.46 -8.54 -24.95
CA THR A 14 8.56 -9.44 -24.61
C THR A 14 9.06 -9.29 -23.18
N LEU A 15 9.03 -8.08 -22.61
CA LEU A 15 9.51 -7.83 -21.25
C LEU A 15 8.51 -8.32 -20.20
N THR A 16 9.05 -8.91 -19.15
CA THR A 16 8.31 -9.23 -17.92
C THR A 16 7.96 -7.97 -17.14
N ALA A 17 7.06 -8.09 -16.17
CA ALA A 17 6.72 -6.96 -15.30
C ALA A 17 7.90 -6.55 -14.39
N GLU A 18 8.79 -7.47 -14.02
CA GLU A 18 10.04 -7.17 -13.31
C GLU A 18 10.98 -6.31 -14.14
N GLU A 19 11.23 -6.69 -15.40
CA GLU A 19 12.08 -5.95 -16.31
C GLU A 19 11.51 -4.55 -16.64
N ILE A 20 10.19 -4.46 -16.83
CA ILE A 20 9.50 -3.18 -16.97
C ILE A 20 9.66 -2.32 -15.71
N ASN A 21 9.53 -2.93 -14.54
CA ASN A 21 9.72 -2.26 -13.27
C ASN A 21 11.14 -1.71 -13.11
N ASP A 22 12.14 -2.46 -13.50
CA ASP A 22 13.54 -2.03 -13.45
C ASP A 22 13.82 -0.89 -14.43
N LYS A 23 13.25 -0.92 -15.63
CA LYS A 23 13.34 0.21 -16.58
C LYS A 23 12.66 1.48 -16.06
N ILE A 24 11.54 1.36 -15.34
CA ILE A 24 10.90 2.50 -14.68
C ILE A 24 11.80 3.09 -13.59
N LYS A 25 12.45 2.24 -12.79
CA LYS A 25 13.30 2.67 -11.67
C LYS A 25 14.63 3.27 -12.12
N TYR A 26 15.31 2.61 -13.02
CA TYR A 26 16.72 2.85 -13.30
C TYR A 26 16.98 3.55 -14.63
N GLU A 27 16.10 3.38 -15.61
CA GLU A 27 16.28 3.88 -16.98
C GLU A 27 15.31 5.01 -17.36
N ASN A 28 14.57 5.55 -16.40
CA ASN A 28 13.63 6.66 -16.61
C ASN A 28 12.50 6.39 -17.63
N TYR A 29 12.02 5.15 -17.74
CA TYR A 29 10.86 4.82 -18.56
C TYR A 29 9.53 5.16 -17.87
N SER A 30 8.46 5.33 -18.66
CA SER A 30 7.10 5.53 -18.20
C SER A 30 6.13 4.59 -18.88
N LEU A 31 5.57 3.69 -18.11
CA LEU A 31 4.50 2.80 -18.57
C LEU A 31 3.19 3.56 -18.73
N LEU A 32 2.92 4.56 -17.87
CA LEU A 32 1.74 5.42 -17.99
C LEU A 32 1.71 6.18 -19.32
N THR A 33 2.82 6.77 -19.73
CA THR A 33 2.90 7.47 -21.02
C THR A 33 2.69 6.49 -22.17
N THR A 34 3.29 5.31 -22.08
CA THR A 34 3.14 4.26 -23.09
C THR A 34 1.70 3.76 -23.22
N LEU A 35 1.01 3.58 -22.10
CA LEU A 35 -0.38 3.14 -22.05
C LEU A 35 -1.41 4.31 -22.19
N GLY A 36 -1.02 5.44 -22.75
CA GLY A 36 -1.93 6.55 -23.04
C GLY A 36 -2.34 7.43 -21.85
N ALA A 37 -1.81 7.18 -20.64
CA ALA A 37 -2.16 7.93 -19.44
C ALA A 37 -1.17 9.06 -19.09
N GLU A 38 -0.62 9.74 -20.07
CA GLU A 38 0.37 10.81 -19.84
C GLU A 38 -0.18 11.97 -19.01
N LYS A 39 -1.46 12.31 -19.16
CA LYS A 39 -2.11 13.34 -18.36
C LYS A 39 -2.06 12.99 -16.87
N LEU A 40 -2.41 11.75 -16.54
CA LEU A 40 -2.36 11.25 -15.15
C LEU A 40 -0.93 11.30 -14.59
N ARG A 41 0.07 10.94 -15.40
CA ARG A 41 1.47 11.07 -15.00
C ARG A 41 1.85 12.54 -14.70
N LYS A 42 1.47 13.46 -15.60
CA LYS A 42 1.75 14.91 -15.41
C LYS A 42 1.12 15.46 -14.14
N GLU A 43 -0.10 15.07 -13.82
CA GLU A 43 -0.79 15.45 -12.57
C GLU A 43 -0.04 14.98 -11.31
N MET A 44 0.63 13.83 -11.38
CA MET A 44 1.33 13.26 -10.23
C MET A 44 2.75 13.82 -10.03
N VAL A 45 3.34 14.46 -11.02
CA VAL A 45 4.72 14.97 -10.94
C VAL A 45 4.95 15.97 -9.81
N PRO A 46 4.12 16.99 -9.59
CA PRO A 46 4.33 17.94 -8.49
C PRO A 46 4.31 17.25 -7.12
N VAL A 47 3.38 16.32 -6.95
CA VAL A 47 3.24 15.58 -5.71
C VAL A 47 4.41 14.62 -5.50
N GLY A 48 4.83 13.91 -6.55
CA GLY A 48 6.01 13.05 -6.51
C GLY A 48 7.28 13.84 -6.15
N LYS A 49 7.45 15.05 -6.70
CA LYS A 49 8.57 15.93 -6.34
C LYS A 49 8.54 16.33 -4.85
N ALA A 50 7.38 16.71 -4.33
CA ALA A 50 7.23 17.05 -2.92
C ALA A 50 7.55 15.86 -2.01
N CYS A 51 7.01 14.68 -2.32
CA CYS A 51 7.32 13.44 -1.58
C CYS A 51 8.81 13.10 -1.65
N ASN A 52 9.41 13.18 -2.83
CA ASN A 52 10.83 12.91 -3.02
C ASN A 52 11.72 13.89 -2.25
N THR A 53 11.35 15.17 -2.17
CA THR A 53 12.06 16.16 -1.35
C THR A 53 12.02 15.78 0.12
N VAL A 54 10.86 15.39 0.64
CA VAL A 54 10.71 14.93 2.03
C VAL A 54 11.50 13.65 2.27
N ILE A 55 11.40 12.67 1.38
CA ILE A 55 12.15 11.41 1.46
C ILE A 55 13.65 11.70 1.47
N ASN A 56 14.14 12.49 0.53
CA ASN A 56 15.55 12.85 0.44
C ASN A 56 16.05 13.58 1.70
N TYR A 57 15.28 14.55 2.19
CA TYR A 57 15.60 15.25 3.42
C TYR A 57 15.71 14.28 4.60
N LEU A 58 14.73 13.41 4.78
CA LEU A 58 14.69 12.43 5.87
C LEU A 58 15.88 11.48 5.81
N PHE A 59 16.17 10.91 4.65
CA PHE A 59 17.23 9.93 4.51
C PHE A 59 18.63 10.56 4.49
N ASN A 60 18.79 11.77 3.99
CA ASN A 60 20.07 12.48 4.03
C ASN A 60 20.40 12.99 5.44
N THR A 61 19.39 13.35 6.25
CA THR A 61 19.60 13.88 7.60
C THR A 61 19.64 12.80 8.68
N THR A 62 19.08 11.62 8.41
CA THR A 62 18.94 10.55 9.41
C THR A 62 19.48 9.20 8.98
N GLY A 63 19.80 9.05 7.67
CA GLY A 63 20.35 7.81 7.13
C GLY A 63 21.76 7.51 7.66
N PRO A 64 22.14 6.23 7.79
CA PRO A 64 23.51 5.87 8.07
C PRO A 64 24.42 6.39 6.96
N LYS A 65 25.52 6.99 7.35
CA LYS A 65 26.62 7.26 6.44
C LYS A 65 27.28 5.92 6.19
N ASP A 66 27.26 5.49 4.94
CA ASP A 66 27.97 4.34 4.40
C ASP A 66 27.87 2.97 5.14
N ASN A 67 27.42 1.95 4.39
CA ASN A 67 27.57 0.51 4.63
C ASN A 67 27.10 -0.14 5.95
N GLU A 68 26.57 0.55 6.90
CA GLU A 68 25.96 -0.07 8.06
C GLU A 68 24.60 -0.71 7.69
N LYS A 69 24.61 -2.02 7.60
CA LYS A 69 23.43 -2.86 7.26
C LYS A 69 22.30 -2.79 8.30
N LYS A 70 22.50 -2.13 9.44
CA LYS A 70 21.51 -2.01 10.51
C LYS A 70 21.43 -0.58 11.01
N HIS A 71 20.24 0.00 10.99
CA HIS A 71 20.00 1.21 11.76
C HIS A 71 20.22 0.91 13.25
N ASN A 72 21.22 1.54 13.85
CA ASN A 72 21.34 1.47 15.29
C ASN A 72 20.14 2.16 15.96
N ALA A 73 19.85 1.81 17.20
CA ALA A 73 18.69 2.34 17.94
C ALA A 73 18.66 3.89 18.00
N ALA A 74 19.82 4.52 18.03
CA ALA A 74 19.94 5.98 18.07
C ALA A 74 19.52 6.62 16.73
N ALA A 75 19.92 6.06 15.59
CA ALA A 75 19.51 6.52 14.27
C ALA A 75 18.00 6.34 14.06
N ARG A 76 17.42 5.21 14.47
CA ARG A 76 15.97 5.00 14.48
C ARG A 76 15.25 6.05 15.33
N LYS A 77 15.69 6.27 16.56
CA LYS A 77 15.08 7.27 17.45
C LYS A 77 15.11 8.67 16.84
N LYS A 78 16.23 9.05 16.20
CA LYS A 78 16.36 10.33 15.49
C LYS A 78 15.38 10.41 14.31
N LEU A 79 15.27 9.36 13.50
CA LEU A 79 14.35 9.30 12.37
C LEU A 79 12.89 9.41 12.83
N VAL A 80 12.47 8.62 13.83
CA VAL A 80 11.13 8.67 14.43
C VAL A 80 10.82 10.07 14.96
N LYS A 81 11.76 10.71 15.68
CA LYS A 81 11.59 12.09 16.18
C LYS A 81 11.39 13.09 15.04
N THR A 82 12.11 12.94 13.94
CA THR A 82 11.99 13.82 12.77
C THR A 82 10.69 13.62 12.04
N LEU A 83 10.31 12.36 11.78
CA LEU A 83 9.03 11.99 11.17
C LEU A 83 7.84 12.47 12.01
N SER A 84 7.89 12.32 13.33
CA SER A 84 6.83 12.76 14.24
C SER A 84 6.62 14.28 14.26
N LYS A 85 7.62 15.07 13.92
CA LYS A 85 7.47 16.52 13.72
C LYS A 85 6.73 16.86 12.43
N ILE A 86 6.97 16.07 11.36
CA ILE A 86 6.36 16.28 10.05
C ILE A 86 4.93 15.73 10.02
N THR A 87 4.72 14.62 10.70
CA THR A 87 3.44 13.92 10.76
C THR A 87 3.06 13.63 12.22
N PRO A 88 2.61 14.66 12.96
CA PRO A 88 2.21 14.46 14.34
C PRO A 88 0.98 13.56 14.43
N GLY A 89 0.81 12.91 15.57
CA GLY A 89 -0.33 12.03 15.82
C GLY A 89 0.01 10.93 16.82
N SER A 90 -0.86 9.92 16.93
CA SER A 90 -0.70 8.80 17.85
C SER A 90 -0.93 7.46 17.14
N TYR A 91 -0.35 6.41 17.69
CA TYR A 91 -0.54 5.01 17.30
C TYR A 91 -0.53 4.11 18.55
N LYS A 92 -1.14 4.62 19.63
CA LYS A 92 -1.24 3.89 20.91
C LYS A 92 -2.05 2.60 20.69
N GLY A 93 -1.57 1.52 21.28
CA GLY A 93 -2.24 0.21 21.17
C GLY A 93 -1.81 -0.65 20.00
N MET A 94 -1.00 -0.13 19.06
CA MET A 94 -0.46 -0.95 17.99
C MET A 94 0.40 -2.10 18.51
N PRO A 95 0.27 -3.32 17.96
CA PRO A 95 1.07 -4.47 18.38
C PRO A 95 2.56 -4.22 18.07
N ARG A 96 3.43 -4.52 19.07
CA ARG A 96 4.87 -4.31 18.94
C ARG A 96 5.61 -5.50 18.37
N ASP A 97 5.05 -6.68 18.52
CA ASP A 97 5.67 -7.93 18.09
C ASP A 97 4.59 -8.84 17.51
N ASN A 98 4.77 -9.21 16.27
CA ASN A 98 3.92 -10.21 15.64
C ASN A 98 4.78 -11.26 14.94
N LYS A 99 5.02 -12.37 15.65
CA LYS A 99 5.82 -13.51 15.15
C LYS A 99 5.24 -14.16 13.90
N ASN A 100 3.97 -13.93 13.61
CA ASN A 100 3.25 -14.60 12.54
C ASN A 100 3.21 -13.81 11.22
N GLY A 101 3.81 -12.62 11.18
CA GLY A 101 3.54 -11.68 10.09
C GLY A 101 2.15 -11.02 10.25
N LEU A 102 1.96 -9.87 9.65
CA LEU A 102 0.76 -9.07 9.84
C LEU A 102 0.29 -8.40 8.56
N VAL A 103 -0.99 -8.50 8.27
CA VAL A 103 -1.66 -7.66 7.27
C VAL A 103 -2.42 -6.56 7.99
N VAL A 104 -2.07 -5.32 7.75
CA VAL A 104 -2.77 -4.15 8.29
C VAL A 104 -3.59 -3.51 7.18
N GLY A 105 -4.90 -3.59 7.31
CA GLY A 105 -5.81 -2.90 6.40
C GLY A 105 -6.36 -1.63 7.07
N PHE A 106 -6.43 -0.52 6.31
CA PHE A 106 -6.83 0.77 6.87
C PHE A 106 -7.62 1.62 5.87
N ASN A 107 -8.50 2.50 6.37
CA ASN A 107 -9.10 3.55 5.56
C ASN A 107 -8.03 4.59 5.19
N HIS A 108 -8.10 5.09 3.96
CA HIS A 108 -7.04 5.93 3.35
C HIS A 108 -7.49 7.37 3.13
N PRO A 109 -7.58 8.22 4.18
CA PRO A 109 -8.11 9.58 4.04
C PRO A 109 -7.24 10.50 3.19
N SER A 110 -5.92 10.42 3.29
CA SER A 110 -5.02 11.30 2.52
C SER A 110 -3.68 10.64 2.24
N LEU A 111 -2.63 11.41 2.07
CA LEU A 111 -1.24 10.92 1.99
C LEU A 111 -0.45 11.19 3.28
N GLY A 112 -1.00 12.02 4.14
CA GLY A 112 -0.33 12.38 5.41
C GLY A 112 -0.25 11.21 6.37
N GLU A 113 -1.26 10.34 6.39
CA GLU A 113 -1.25 9.14 7.24
C GLU A 113 -0.18 8.13 6.82
N ILE A 114 0.18 8.06 5.52
CA ILE A 114 1.25 7.14 5.07
C ILE A 114 2.56 7.45 5.79
N ALA A 115 2.92 8.73 5.90
CA ALA A 115 4.10 9.11 6.66
C ALA A 115 3.94 8.77 8.16
N ARG A 116 2.73 8.81 8.70
CA ARG A 116 2.45 8.39 10.08
C ARG A 116 2.57 6.87 10.24
N ILE A 117 2.05 6.10 9.30
CA ILE A 117 2.20 4.64 9.24
C ILE A 117 3.69 4.26 9.16
N LEU A 118 4.48 4.93 8.32
CA LEU A 118 5.93 4.74 8.23
C LEU A 118 6.62 5.04 9.57
N THR A 119 6.23 6.13 10.24
CA THR A 119 6.76 6.48 11.57
C THR A 119 6.47 5.39 12.58
N MET A 120 5.22 4.94 12.66
CA MET A 120 4.78 3.86 13.54
C MET A 120 5.56 2.56 13.25
N LYS A 121 5.68 2.17 11.98
CA LYS A 121 6.41 0.97 11.59
C LYS A 121 7.84 1.00 12.08
N ILE A 122 8.55 2.10 11.86
CA ILE A 122 9.96 2.24 12.26
C ILE A 122 10.09 2.22 13.79
N ASP A 123 9.17 2.86 14.50
CA ASP A 123 9.22 2.97 15.97
C ASP A 123 8.88 1.64 16.68
N ILE A 124 7.82 0.97 16.20
CA ILE A 124 7.25 -0.19 16.88
C ILE A 124 7.79 -1.52 16.33
N MET A 125 7.87 -1.63 15.00
CA MET A 125 8.18 -2.87 14.31
C MET A 125 9.65 -2.95 13.85
N GLY A 126 10.42 -1.89 14.06
CA GLY A 126 11.86 -1.86 13.78
C GLY A 126 12.22 -2.26 12.34
N ASP A 127 13.09 -3.25 12.21
CA ASP A 127 13.65 -3.70 10.92
C ASP A 127 12.79 -4.77 10.22
N ALA A 128 11.64 -5.17 10.78
CA ALA A 128 10.73 -6.11 10.12
C ALA A 128 10.38 -5.62 8.70
N PRO A 129 10.37 -6.49 7.68
CA PRO A 129 10.02 -6.09 6.33
C PRO A 129 8.63 -5.45 6.29
N MET A 130 8.52 -4.31 5.63
CA MET A 130 7.24 -3.65 5.38
C MET A 130 6.94 -3.66 3.89
N TYR A 131 5.76 -4.14 3.55
CA TYR A 131 5.32 -4.23 2.19
C TYR A 131 4.15 -3.27 1.91
N PHE A 132 4.27 -2.49 0.84
CA PHE A 132 3.30 -1.47 0.51
C PHE A 132 3.00 -1.48 -1.01
N PRO A 133 1.80 -1.87 -1.45
CA PRO A 133 1.40 -1.73 -2.84
C PRO A 133 1.12 -0.26 -3.14
N VAL A 134 1.67 0.24 -4.23
CA VAL A 134 1.51 1.62 -4.66
C VAL A 134 0.94 1.67 -6.07
N ASN A 135 -0.12 2.44 -6.26
CA ASN A 135 -0.70 2.62 -7.57
C ASN A 135 0.33 3.20 -8.56
N LEU A 136 0.37 2.68 -9.78
CA LEU A 136 1.37 2.97 -10.80
C LEU A 136 1.71 4.46 -10.99
N PRO A 137 0.75 5.42 -10.99
CA PRO A 137 1.07 6.84 -11.09
C PRO A 137 1.97 7.36 -9.94
N TRP A 138 1.74 6.88 -8.74
CA TRP A 138 2.57 7.18 -7.56
C TRP A 138 3.89 6.46 -7.64
N TYR A 139 3.86 5.21 -8.06
CA TYR A 139 5.05 4.39 -8.22
C TYR A 139 6.06 5.06 -9.16
N GLU A 140 5.66 5.43 -10.37
CA GLU A 140 6.53 6.11 -11.33
C GLU A 140 7.07 7.46 -10.84
N SER A 141 6.33 8.13 -9.96
CA SER A 141 6.74 9.40 -9.37
C SER A 141 7.76 9.24 -8.23
N LEU A 142 7.74 8.09 -7.54
CA LEU A 142 8.60 7.78 -6.39
C LEU A 142 9.79 6.89 -6.77
N ALA A 143 9.73 6.21 -7.91
CA ALA A 143 10.69 5.21 -8.37
C ALA A 143 12.17 5.62 -8.23
N PRO A 144 12.59 6.85 -8.56
CA PRO A 144 14.00 7.26 -8.43
C PRO A 144 14.58 7.18 -7.02
N ASN A 145 13.74 7.04 -5.99
CA ASN A 145 14.15 7.03 -4.59
C ASN A 145 13.90 5.68 -3.90
N PHE A 146 13.44 4.66 -4.63
CA PHE A 146 13.11 3.38 -4.03
C PHE A 146 14.28 2.67 -3.36
N ASP A 147 15.47 2.80 -3.90
CA ASP A 147 16.67 2.20 -3.27
C ASP A 147 16.99 2.84 -1.92
N ARG A 148 16.65 4.13 -1.76
CA ARG A 148 16.76 4.82 -0.48
C ARG A 148 15.68 4.36 0.51
N ILE A 149 14.47 4.11 0.03
CA ILE A 149 13.35 3.62 0.85
C ILE A 149 13.56 2.16 1.28
N LYS A 150 14.25 1.34 0.49
CA LYS A 150 14.59 -0.05 0.84
C LYS A 150 15.42 -0.18 2.12
N ARG A 151 16.24 0.80 2.45
CA ARG A 151 17.13 0.74 3.63
C ARG A 151 16.39 0.47 4.96
N PRO A 152 15.19 1.02 5.23
CA PRO A 152 14.41 0.67 6.41
C PRO A 152 13.54 -0.60 6.24
N GLY A 153 13.85 -1.49 5.30
CA GLY A 153 13.06 -2.70 5.06
C GLY A 153 11.70 -2.45 4.41
N ILE A 154 11.54 -1.32 3.70
CA ILE A 154 10.31 -0.99 3.00
C ILE A 154 10.39 -1.49 1.56
N ILE A 155 9.45 -2.36 1.20
CA ILE A 155 9.30 -2.90 -0.16
C ILE A 155 8.06 -2.26 -0.79
N ILE A 156 8.23 -1.62 -1.94
CA ILE A 156 7.15 -0.97 -2.67
C ILE A 156 7.04 -1.61 -4.05
N THR A 157 5.82 -1.98 -4.45
CA THR A 157 5.54 -2.52 -5.78
C THR A 157 4.45 -1.75 -6.48
N PRO A 158 4.49 -1.67 -7.83
CA PRO A 158 3.44 -1.05 -8.60
C PRO A 158 2.18 -1.92 -8.62
N THR A 159 1.04 -1.25 -8.63
CA THR A 159 -0.27 -1.85 -8.92
C THR A 159 -1.01 -0.98 -9.92
N ILE A 160 -1.88 -1.57 -10.73
CA ILE A 160 -2.77 -0.83 -11.62
C ILE A 160 -4.19 -0.97 -11.08
N THR A 161 -4.66 0.08 -10.39
CA THR A 161 -6.02 0.10 -9.83
C THR A 161 -7.08 0.22 -10.94
N PRO A 162 -8.34 -0.19 -10.70
CA PRO A 162 -9.43 -0.01 -11.65
C PRO A 162 -9.57 1.43 -12.15
N ALA A 163 -9.47 2.40 -11.24
CA ALA A 163 -9.53 3.82 -11.59
C ALA A 163 -8.38 4.28 -12.49
N THR A 164 -7.18 3.73 -12.31
CA THR A 164 -6.04 4.01 -13.20
C THR A 164 -6.23 3.34 -14.55
N TRP A 165 -6.72 2.10 -14.55
CA TRP A 165 -7.01 1.36 -15.77
C TRP A 165 -8.02 2.09 -16.66
N GLN A 166 -9.14 2.56 -16.09
CA GLN A 166 -10.13 3.35 -16.81
C GLN A 166 -9.54 4.63 -17.45
N LYS A 167 -8.61 5.30 -16.74
CA LYS A 167 -7.96 6.52 -17.25
C LYS A 167 -6.94 6.28 -18.36
N MET A 168 -6.50 5.04 -18.57
CA MET A 168 -5.65 4.68 -19.71
C MET A 168 -6.43 4.69 -21.01
N ASN A 169 -7.75 4.54 -20.96
CA ASN A 169 -8.66 4.60 -22.10
C ASN A 169 -8.20 3.73 -23.29
N LEU A 170 -7.78 2.51 -22.96
CA LEU A 170 -7.29 1.54 -23.95
C LEU A 170 -8.46 0.88 -24.66
N ASN A 171 -8.41 0.80 -25.97
CA ASN A 171 -9.41 0.11 -26.78
C ASN A 171 -9.24 -1.40 -26.65
N GLU A 172 -10.30 -2.08 -26.25
CA GLU A 172 -10.35 -3.54 -26.16
C GLU A 172 -10.00 -4.19 -27.50
N GLY A 173 -9.27 -5.30 -27.48
CA GLY A 173 -8.81 -6.01 -28.66
C GLY A 173 -7.57 -5.40 -29.33
N THR A 174 -7.04 -4.29 -28.85
CA THR A 174 -5.77 -3.75 -29.34
C THR A 174 -4.58 -4.42 -28.66
N GLU A 175 -3.44 -4.50 -29.36
CA GLU A 175 -2.19 -5.03 -28.80
C GLU A 175 -1.81 -4.32 -27.48
N LEU A 176 -2.06 -3.02 -27.40
CA LEU A 176 -1.74 -2.21 -26.22
C LEU A 176 -2.65 -2.55 -25.03
N TYR A 177 -3.92 -2.83 -25.29
CA TYR A 177 -4.86 -3.29 -24.28
C TYR A 177 -4.46 -4.67 -23.74
N GLU A 178 -4.11 -5.60 -24.63
CA GLU A 178 -3.68 -6.95 -24.21
C GLU A 178 -2.37 -6.92 -23.40
N ALA A 179 -1.39 -6.13 -23.86
CA ALA A 179 -0.15 -5.93 -23.11
C ALA A 179 -0.41 -5.31 -21.73
N GLY A 180 -1.27 -4.29 -21.65
CA GLY A 180 -1.65 -3.66 -20.40
C GLY A 180 -2.37 -4.63 -19.45
N ASN A 181 -3.28 -5.46 -19.94
CA ASN A 181 -3.98 -6.49 -19.18
C ASN A 181 -3.02 -7.56 -18.64
N ARG A 182 -2.06 -7.99 -19.48
CA ARG A 182 -1.00 -8.91 -19.07
C ARG A 182 -0.20 -8.32 -17.91
N LEU A 183 0.33 -7.12 -18.08
CA LEU A 183 1.12 -6.43 -17.05
C LEU A 183 0.35 -6.19 -15.75
N LYS A 184 -0.93 -5.84 -15.84
CA LYS A 184 -1.81 -5.70 -14.67
C LYS A 184 -1.90 -7.00 -13.87
N ARG A 185 -1.96 -8.16 -14.54
CA ARG A 185 -1.94 -9.48 -13.89
C ARG A 185 -0.59 -9.79 -13.28
N GLU A 186 0.49 -9.61 -14.04
CA GLU A 186 1.86 -9.87 -13.58
C GLU A 186 2.24 -9.00 -12.37
N PHE A 187 1.93 -7.71 -12.37
CA PHE A 187 2.14 -6.85 -11.20
C PHE A 187 1.38 -7.33 -9.97
N ARG A 188 0.16 -7.82 -10.16
CA ARG A 188 -0.61 -8.43 -9.06
C ARG A 188 0.06 -9.70 -8.55
N ASP A 189 0.61 -10.52 -9.41
CA ASP A 189 1.28 -11.77 -9.02
C ASP A 189 2.60 -11.48 -8.30
N ILE A 190 3.39 -10.52 -8.75
CA ILE A 190 4.57 -10.00 -8.04
C ILE A 190 4.16 -9.51 -6.64
N TYR A 191 3.13 -8.67 -6.57
CA TYR A 191 2.57 -8.18 -5.31
C TYR A 191 2.26 -9.34 -4.36
N THR A 192 1.57 -10.34 -4.85
CA THR A 192 1.13 -11.48 -4.04
C THR A 192 2.31 -12.31 -3.53
N ASN A 193 3.28 -12.59 -4.40
CA ASN A 193 4.45 -13.38 -4.06
C ASN A 193 5.32 -12.67 -3.02
N LEU A 194 5.60 -11.38 -3.22
CA LEU A 194 6.39 -10.58 -2.27
C LEU A 194 5.65 -10.39 -0.94
N SER A 195 4.33 -10.25 -0.96
CA SER A 195 3.51 -10.22 0.24
C SER A 195 3.61 -11.51 1.03
N SER A 196 3.52 -12.65 0.36
CA SER A 196 3.67 -13.97 1.00
C SER A 196 5.05 -14.14 1.62
N GLN A 197 6.10 -13.72 0.92
CA GLN A 197 7.45 -13.78 1.45
C GLN A 197 7.63 -12.84 2.64
N ALA A 198 7.18 -11.60 2.55
CA ALA A 198 7.28 -10.63 3.65
C ALA A 198 6.62 -11.15 4.94
N VAL A 199 5.46 -11.78 4.82
CA VAL A 199 4.76 -12.39 5.96
C VAL A 199 5.52 -13.57 6.55
N LYS A 200 6.10 -14.44 5.70
CA LYS A 200 6.95 -15.56 6.17
C LYS A 200 8.18 -15.09 6.95
N ASP A 201 8.69 -13.93 6.56
CA ASP A 201 9.83 -13.28 7.23
C ASP A 201 9.41 -12.45 8.47
N GLY A 202 8.18 -12.61 8.95
CA GLY A 202 7.65 -11.86 10.09
C GLY A 202 7.38 -10.38 9.79
N GLY A 203 7.28 -10.04 8.52
CA GLY A 203 7.02 -8.69 8.05
C GLY A 203 5.56 -8.27 8.11
N VAL A 204 5.32 -7.04 7.64
CA VAL A 204 4.00 -6.40 7.69
C VAL A 204 3.59 -5.91 6.31
N ILE A 205 2.37 -6.24 5.91
CA ILE A 205 1.74 -5.74 4.69
C ILE A 205 0.77 -4.63 5.08
N PHE A 206 0.93 -3.44 4.50
CA PHE A 206 -0.04 -2.36 4.65
C PHE A 206 -0.85 -2.19 3.37
N VAL A 207 -2.17 -2.22 3.49
CA VAL A 207 -3.07 -2.11 2.34
C VAL A 207 -4.29 -1.26 2.68
N ALA A 208 -4.73 -0.43 1.73
CA ALA A 208 -6.02 0.22 1.80
C ALA A 208 -7.08 -0.67 1.11
N PRO A 209 -7.98 -1.31 1.86
CA PRO A 209 -8.92 -2.27 1.29
C PRO A 209 -9.81 -1.68 0.20
N SER A 210 -10.19 -0.40 0.32
CA SER A 210 -10.97 0.32 -0.68
C SER A 210 -10.23 0.58 -2.00
N ALA A 211 -8.92 0.28 -2.07
CA ALA A 211 -8.04 0.60 -3.20
C ALA A 211 -8.07 2.08 -3.66
N THR A 212 -8.70 2.96 -2.91
CA THR A 212 -8.85 4.39 -3.20
C THR A 212 -8.60 5.24 -1.96
N ARG A 213 -8.30 6.53 -2.18
CA ARG A 213 -8.20 7.50 -1.08
C ARG A 213 -9.58 7.97 -0.69
N GLN A 214 -10.06 7.53 0.46
CA GLN A 214 -11.31 7.99 1.06
C GLN A 214 -11.20 7.99 2.59
N ALA A 215 -11.81 8.99 3.23
CA ALA A 215 -11.83 9.07 4.69
C ALA A 215 -12.82 8.06 5.29
N THR A 216 -13.93 7.82 4.60
CA THR A 216 -14.94 6.86 4.99
C THR A 216 -14.48 5.42 4.73
N VAL A 217 -14.98 4.48 5.49
CA VAL A 217 -14.66 3.05 5.35
C VAL A 217 -15.44 2.45 4.19
N PHE A 218 -16.73 2.73 4.13
CA PHE A 218 -17.59 2.30 3.05
C PHE A 218 -17.80 3.41 2.03
N LYS A 219 -18.13 3.04 0.82
CA LYS A 219 -18.33 3.99 -0.27
C LYS A 219 -19.59 4.82 -0.06
N ASN A 220 -20.62 4.21 0.44
CA ASN A 220 -21.91 4.82 0.76
C ASN A 220 -22.64 3.97 1.81
N LYS A 221 -23.78 4.47 2.29
CA LYS A 221 -24.61 3.79 3.29
C LYS A 221 -25.16 2.46 2.76
N ASP A 222 -25.53 2.38 1.49
CA ASP A 222 -26.11 1.18 0.91
C ASP A 222 -25.11 0.01 0.93
N VAL A 223 -23.80 0.28 0.71
CA VAL A 223 -22.75 -0.73 0.82
C VAL A 223 -22.64 -1.25 2.25
N PHE A 224 -22.74 -0.36 3.23
CA PHE A 224 -22.70 -0.75 4.63
C PHE A 224 -23.94 -1.59 5.02
N ASP A 225 -25.14 -1.12 4.67
CA ASP A 225 -26.39 -1.75 5.05
C ASP A 225 -26.62 -3.09 4.31
N LYS A 226 -26.24 -3.17 3.03
CA LYS A 226 -26.53 -4.34 2.16
C LYS A 226 -25.37 -5.32 1.99
N LYS A 227 -24.17 -4.97 2.47
CA LYS A 227 -22.94 -5.77 2.30
C LYS A 227 -22.55 -6.02 0.83
N GLU A 228 -23.03 -5.19 -0.08
CA GLU A 228 -22.80 -5.28 -1.52
C GLU A 228 -21.64 -4.36 -1.95
N ASP A 229 -21.08 -4.63 -3.12
CA ASP A 229 -20.05 -3.80 -3.78
C ASP A 229 -18.77 -3.52 -2.97
N ILE A 230 -18.45 -4.37 -2.00
CA ILE A 230 -17.18 -4.29 -1.29
C ILE A 230 -16.08 -4.88 -2.19
N ILE A 231 -15.00 -4.13 -2.38
CA ILE A 231 -13.85 -4.61 -3.15
C ILE A 231 -13.20 -5.78 -2.40
N PRO A 232 -13.07 -6.98 -2.99
CA PRO A 232 -12.59 -8.18 -2.30
C PRO A 232 -11.06 -8.19 -2.12
N THR A 233 -10.51 -7.09 -1.63
CA THR A 233 -9.05 -6.91 -1.48
C THR A 233 -8.48 -7.79 -0.39
N MET A 234 -9.13 -7.81 0.77
CA MET A 234 -8.64 -8.53 1.95
C MET A 234 -8.85 -10.03 1.80
N SER A 235 -10.00 -10.45 1.27
CA SER A 235 -10.28 -11.86 0.99
C SER A 235 -9.36 -12.44 -0.07
N MET A 236 -9.09 -11.72 -1.15
CA MET A 236 -8.14 -12.15 -2.18
C MET A 236 -6.72 -12.29 -1.62
N LEU A 237 -6.29 -11.35 -0.77
CA LEU A 237 -4.98 -11.43 -0.11
C LEU A 237 -4.94 -12.61 0.87
N ALA A 238 -5.96 -12.78 1.70
CA ALA A 238 -6.06 -13.91 2.62
C ALA A 238 -6.06 -15.25 1.88
N LEU A 239 -6.81 -15.36 0.79
CA LEU A 239 -6.85 -16.55 -0.04
C LEU A 239 -5.47 -16.96 -0.53
N LYS A 240 -4.72 -15.99 -1.04
CA LYS A 240 -3.37 -16.21 -1.54
C LYS A 240 -2.38 -16.57 -0.43
N LEU A 241 -2.39 -15.85 0.68
CA LEU A 241 -1.51 -16.11 1.81
C LEU A 241 -1.76 -17.51 2.41
N TYR A 242 -3.01 -17.91 2.53
CA TYR A 242 -3.37 -19.17 3.16
C TYR A 242 -3.41 -20.38 2.22
N GLN A 243 -3.10 -20.22 0.92
CA GLN A 243 -2.78 -21.34 0.03
C GLN A 243 -1.57 -22.14 0.56
N ASP A 244 -0.62 -21.48 1.21
CA ASP A 244 0.45 -22.15 1.94
C ASP A 244 -0.01 -22.39 3.39
N PRO A 245 -0.19 -23.65 3.82
CA PRO A 245 -0.65 -23.97 5.18
C PRO A 245 0.35 -23.57 6.26
N LYS A 246 1.62 -23.32 5.90
CA LYS A 246 2.68 -22.87 6.80
C LYS A 246 2.59 -21.37 7.11
N VAL A 247 1.88 -20.60 6.31
CA VAL A 247 1.71 -19.16 6.54
C VAL A 247 0.77 -18.94 7.71
N LYS A 248 1.30 -18.36 8.78
CA LYS A 248 0.58 -17.93 9.97
C LYS A 248 0.54 -16.41 9.99
N CYS A 249 -0.38 -15.82 9.23
CA CYS A 249 -0.49 -14.38 9.13
C CYS A 249 -1.77 -13.92 9.80
N ASP A 250 -1.66 -12.93 10.66
CA ASP A 250 -2.82 -12.30 11.29
C ASP A 250 -3.23 -11.05 10.50
N PHE A 251 -4.48 -10.61 10.66
CA PHE A 251 -5.02 -9.44 10.01
C PHE A 251 -5.44 -8.42 11.06
N LEU A 252 -4.98 -7.18 10.91
CA LEU A 252 -5.29 -6.07 11.80
C LEU A 252 -6.11 -5.02 11.05
N PRO A 253 -7.41 -4.90 11.35
CA PRO A 253 -8.17 -3.72 10.97
C PRO A 253 -7.62 -2.50 11.72
N MET A 254 -7.27 -1.44 11.00
CA MET A 254 -6.74 -0.22 11.58
C MET A 254 -7.53 0.99 11.08
N ALA A 255 -8.13 1.72 12.00
CA ALA A 255 -8.76 2.97 11.66
C ALA A 255 -7.74 4.11 11.63
N VAL A 256 -7.84 4.93 10.58
CA VAL A 256 -7.11 6.19 10.47
C VAL A 256 -8.08 7.33 10.67
N LEU A 257 -8.05 7.93 11.86
CA LEU A 257 -8.86 9.09 12.16
C LEU A 257 -8.15 10.36 11.65
N PRO A 258 -8.73 11.04 10.66
CA PRO A 258 -8.18 12.29 10.16
C PRO A 258 -8.32 13.41 11.18
N PRO A 259 -7.54 14.50 11.06
CA PRO A 259 -7.64 15.65 11.94
C PRO A 259 -8.94 16.42 11.75
N THR A 260 -9.38 17.14 12.77
CA THR A 260 -10.51 18.07 12.69
C THR A 260 -10.32 19.07 11.54
N GLY A 261 -11.38 19.32 10.78
CA GLY A 261 -11.33 20.18 9.60
C GLY A 261 -10.54 19.56 8.43
N TYR A 262 -10.49 18.25 8.38
CA TYR A 262 -9.86 17.50 7.30
C TYR A 262 -10.43 17.92 5.94
N LYS A 263 -9.51 18.17 4.99
CA LYS A 263 -9.81 18.31 3.55
C LYS A 263 -8.95 17.29 2.80
N ARG A 264 -9.52 16.65 1.79
CA ARG A 264 -8.78 15.69 0.95
C ARG A 264 -7.54 16.37 0.36
N GLY A 265 -6.35 15.81 0.62
CA GLY A 265 -5.09 16.37 0.12
C GLY A 265 -3.85 15.85 0.84
N LEU A 266 -2.74 16.57 0.74
CA LEU A 266 -1.45 16.14 1.26
C LEU A 266 -1.25 16.30 2.79
N ASN A 267 -2.02 17.02 3.47
CA ASN A 267 -2.13 17.25 4.93
C ASN A 267 -1.02 16.69 5.86
N PHE A 268 0.25 16.77 5.48
CA PHE A 268 1.36 16.15 6.22
C PHE A 268 1.53 16.65 7.65
N ARG A 269 1.25 17.92 7.92
CA ARG A 269 1.40 18.53 9.25
C ARG A 269 0.19 18.35 10.17
N LYS A 270 -0.83 17.64 9.71
CA LYS A 270 -2.04 17.39 10.51
C LYS A 270 -1.86 16.17 11.42
N LYS A 271 -2.57 16.20 12.56
CA LYS A 271 -2.50 15.12 13.56
C LYS A 271 -3.41 13.96 13.17
N TYR A 272 -2.85 12.88 12.67
CA TYR A 272 -3.57 11.63 12.44
C TYR A 272 -3.49 10.72 13.67
N ARG A 273 -4.58 10.01 13.94
CA ARG A 273 -4.61 8.96 14.95
C ARG A 273 -4.78 7.62 14.25
N LEU A 274 -3.86 6.70 14.49
CA LEU A 274 -3.96 5.32 14.06
C LEU A 274 -4.54 4.54 15.24
N ILE A 275 -5.68 3.92 15.04
CA ILE A 275 -6.43 3.21 16.06
C ILE A 275 -6.51 1.75 15.62
N PRO A 276 -5.79 0.82 16.28
CA PRO A 276 -5.91 -0.60 15.96
C PRO A 276 -7.23 -1.14 16.49
N GLY A 277 -7.92 -1.87 15.66
CA GLY A 277 -9.02 -2.73 16.07
C GLY A 277 -8.54 -4.08 16.60
N GLU A 278 -9.45 -4.99 16.82
CA GLU A 278 -9.15 -6.33 17.27
C GLU A 278 -8.47 -7.16 16.16
N ILE A 279 -7.38 -7.85 16.51
CA ILE A 279 -6.65 -8.71 15.58
C ILE A 279 -7.52 -9.92 15.20
N MET A 280 -7.67 -10.13 13.91
CA MET A 280 -8.24 -11.34 13.35
C MET A 280 -7.12 -12.36 13.14
N THR A 281 -7.02 -13.33 14.06
CA THR A 281 -5.94 -14.34 14.00
C THR A 281 -6.09 -15.26 12.78
N ALA A 282 -4.98 -15.79 12.31
CA ALA A 282 -4.98 -16.78 11.23
C ALA A 282 -5.91 -17.96 11.53
N LYS A 283 -5.95 -18.40 12.81
CA LYS A 283 -6.88 -19.46 13.24
C LYS A 283 -8.33 -19.02 13.08
N TYR A 284 -8.70 -17.85 13.60
CA TYR A 284 -10.07 -17.33 13.47
C TYR A 284 -10.52 -17.25 12.01
N ILE A 285 -9.67 -16.69 11.14
CA ILE A 285 -9.98 -16.52 9.72
C ILE A 285 -10.15 -17.88 9.04
N ARG A 286 -9.25 -18.83 9.31
CA ARG A 286 -9.35 -20.19 8.77
C ARG A 286 -10.62 -20.90 9.22
N ASP A 287 -10.88 -20.89 10.51
CA ASP A 287 -12.04 -21.59 11.10
C ASP A 287 -13.37 -21.02 10.59
N LYS A 288 -13.46 -19.70 10.40
CA LYS A 288 -14.70 -19.03 9.99
C LYS A 288 -14.92 -19.00 8.49
N TYR A 289 -13.88 -18.79 7.69
CA TYR A 289 -14.00 -18.49 6.26
C TYR A 289 -13.42 -19.55 5.33
N PHE A 290 -12.54 -20.45 5.83
CA PHE A 290 -11.85 -21.46 5.01
C PHE A 290 -12.28 -22.89 5.33
N THR A 291 -13.20 -23.13 6.24
CA THR A 291 -13.60 -24.47 6.70
C THR A 291 -14.42 -25.29 5.71
N THR A 292 -14.82 -24.74 4.59
CA THR A 292 -15.69 -25.45 3.66
C THR A 292 -15.19 -25.41 2.24
N LYS A 293 -15.53 -26.45 1.50
CA LYS A 293 -15.21 -26.70 0.09
C LYS A 293 -15.63 -25.59 -0.90
N ASN A 294 -16.14 -24.43 -0.41
CA ASN A 294 -16.61 -23.35 -1.25
C ASN A 294 -15.85 -22.02 -0.99
N PRO A 295 -14.93 -21.61 -1.87
CA PRO A 295 -14.17 -20.35 -1.75
C PRO A 295 -15.05 -19.09 -1.79
N LYS A 296 -16.32 -19.17 -2.20
CA LYS A 296 -17.26 -18.03 -2.23
C LYS A 296 -17.61 -17.47 -0.85
N ARG A 297 -17.29 -18.14 0.24
CA ARG A 297 -17.55 -17.63 1.60
C ARG A 297 -16.62 -16.52 2.06
N LEU A 298 -15.61 -16.15 1.28
CA LEU A 298 -14.72 -15.03 1.59
C LEU A 298 -15.37 -13.65 1.44
N GLU A 299 -16.52 -13.54 0.80
CA GLU A 299 -17.25 -12.26 0.68
C GLU A 299 -17.57 -11.65 2.06
N GLY A 300 -17.97 -12.48 3.02
CA GLY A 300 -18.20 -12.04 4.40
C GLY A 300 -16.96 -11.54 5.12
N PHE A 301 -15.76 -11.97 4.71
CA PHE A 301 -14.51 -11.53 5.33
C PHE A 301 -14.20 -10.07 5.05
N ASP A 302 -14.31 -9.63 3.79
CA ASP A 302 -14.08 -8.23 3.44
C ASP A 302 -15.06 -7.31 4.18
N TYR A 303 -16.32 -7.70 4.29
CA TYR A 303 -17.31 -6.91 5.02
C TYR A 303 -16.96 -6.81 6.51
N GLU A 304 -16.72 -7.92 7.19
CA GLU A 304 -16.35 -7.94 8.60
C GLU A 304 -15.07 -7.12 8.85
N PHE A 305 -14.11 -7.22 7.94
CA PHE A 305 -12.87 -6.45 8.05
C PHE A 305 -13.13 -4.95 7.99
N HIS A 306 -13.95 -4.49 7.04
CA HIS A 306 -14.33 -3.08 6.92
C HIS A 306 -15.17 -2.62 8.12
N GLU A 307 -16.12 -3.43 8.57
CA GLU A 307 -16.93 -3.15 9.74
C GLU A 307 -16.08 -2.93 10.99
N ARG A 308 -15.06 -3.76 11.22
CA ARG A 308 -14.12 -3.59 12.32
C ARG A 308 -13.30 -2.29 12.23
N ILE A 309 -12.96 -1.83 11.01
CA ILE A 309 -12.36 -0.50 10.85
C ILE A 309 -13.37 0.60 11.19
N ALA A 310 -14.60 0.48 10.73
CA ALA A 310 -15.65 1.47 10.93
C ALA A 310 -15.94 1.67 12.42
N HIS A 311 -16.05 0.60 13.19
CA HIS A 311 -16.34 0.66 14.62
C HIS A 311 -15.30 1.43 15.45
N GLU A 312 -14.08 1.56 14.96
CA GLU A 312 -13.04 2.38 15.60
C GLU A 312 -13.12 3.87 15.22
N LEU A 313 -14.07 4.27 14.39
CA LEU A 313 -14.24 5.63 13.89
C LEU A 313 -15.59 6.23 14.33
N PRO A 314 -15.68 7.56 14.47
CA PRO A 314 -16.97 8.24 14.55
C PRO A 314 -17.85 7.92 13.34
N ASN A 315 -19.18 7.86 13.54
CA ASN A 315 -20.15 7.44 12.51
C ASN A 315 -20.06 8.25 11.19
N GLU A 316 -19.62 9.50 11.25
CA GLU A 316 -19.39 10.36 10.09
C GLU A 316 -18.33 9.85 9.12
N PHE A 317 -17.50 8.85 9.54
CA PHE A 317 -16.50 8.20 8.71
C PHE A 317 -16.87 6.77 8.30
N TRP A 318 -18.08 6.32 8.58
CA TRP A 318 -18.50 4.97 8.22
C TRP A 318 -18.81 4.88 6.72
N TYR A 319 -19.51 5.89 6.15
CA TYR A 319 -19.92 5.93 4.73
C TYR A 319 -19.97 7.38 4.17
#